data_0ce2b0b445f150884585c915bafa15b4
#
_entry.id   0ce2b0b445f150884585c915bafa15b4
#
_cell.length_a   1.000
_cell.length_b   1.000
_cell.length_c   1.000
_cell.angle_alpha   90.00
_cell.angle_beta   90.00
_cell.angle_gamma   90.00
#
_symmetry.space_group_name_H-M   'P 1'
#
loop_
_entity.id
_entity.type
_entity.pdbx_description
1 polymer ?
#
loop_
_entity_poly.entity_id
_entity_poly.type
_entity_poly.pdbx_seq_one_letter_code
_entity_poly.pdbx_strand_id
1 'polypeptide(L)'
;MKLYVIGNGFDVHHGLDTRYTSFGLYLKNNYWETYELLLDYYGFADLDPDFPTTMSDPLWSEFETSMSLLDKDSVLEANMDAMPNYSSDDFRDRDRYTLEIEMERILGLLTTELYKAFKEFILAVQFPQFDHSRSVNIDRDAVYLTFNYTDTLSQYYAIPDKNVLFIHGKADEHIDELILGHGVDPENFKEKPAEPPSG
;
A
#
# COMPACT_ATOMS: atom_id res chain seq x y z
N MET A 1 -8.80 3.95 31.75
CA MET A 1 -7.87 3.91 30.64
C MET A 1 -8.68 4.20 29.37
N LYS A 2 -8.28 5.14 28.52
CA LYS A 2 -8.93 5.42 27.24
C LYS A 2 -8.08 4.83 26.13
N LEU A 3 -8.73 4.33 25.07
CA LEU A 3 -8.10 3.88 23.84
C LEU A 3 -8.62 4.74 22.71
N TYR A 4 -7.71 5.28 21.90
CA TYR A 4 -8.02 5.94 20.65
C TYR A 4 -7.57 5.05 19.50
N VAL A 5 -8.41 4.96 18.47
CA VAL A 5 -8.09 4.27 17.22
C VAL A 5 -7.96 5.33 16.14
N ILE A 6 -6.81 5.41 15.51
CA ILE A 6 -6.42 6.46 14.57
C ILE A 6 -6.18 5.82 13.19
N GLY A 7 -6.74 6.43 12.15
CA GLY A 7 -6.52 6.05 10.76
C GLY A 7 -6.09 7.25 9.91
N ASN A 8 -5.85 7.02 8.63
CA ASN A 8 -5.29 8.00 7.68
C ASN A 8 -6.05 9.34 7.64
N GLY A 9 -7.36 9.32 7.92
CA GLY A 9 -8.16 10.55 8.03
C GLY A 9 -7.62 11.55 9.06
N PHE A 10 -6.90 11.09 10.07
CA PHE A 10 -6.28 11.96 11.06
C PHE A 10 -5.13 12.78 10.46
N ASP A 11 -4.27 12.14 9.66
CA ASP A 11 -3.18 12.81 8.95
C ASP A 11 -3.71 13.83 7.95
N VAL A 12 -4.66 13.41 7.12
CA VAL A 12 -5.33 14.26 6.13
C VAL A 12 -6.02 15.46 6.79
N HIS A 13 -6.67 15.25 7.95
CA HIS A 13 -7.28 16.33 8.73
C HIS A 13 -6.25 17.39 9.14
N HIS A 14 -5.03 16.98 9.45
CA HIS A 14 -3.93 17.88 9.84
C HIS A 14 -3.17 18.44 8.62
N GLY A 15 -3.59 18.11 7.41
CA GLY A 15 -3.03 18.63 6.17
C GLY A 15 -1.81 17.85 5.65
N LEU A 16 -1.54 16.66 6.19
CA LEU A 16 -0.54 15.77 5.62
C LEU A 16 -1.11 15.11 4.36
N ASP A 17 -0.30 15.02 3.33
CA ASP A 17 -0.68 14.37 2.08
C ASP A 17 -0.29 12.90 2.07
N THR A 18 -1.03 12.10 2.82
CA THR A 18 -0.82 10.65 3.01
C THR A 18 -1.85 9.79 2.30
N ARG A 19 -2.55 10.36 1.30
CA ARG A 19 -3.54 9.62 0.51
C ARG A 19 -2.87 8.66 -0.45
N TYR A 20 -3.51 7.53 -0.71
CA TYR A 20 -3.02 6.58 -1.70
C TYR A 20 -3.05 7.12 -3.14
N THR A 21 -3.92 8.08 -3.46
CA THR A 21 -3.87 8.83 -4.73
C THR A 21 -2.57 9.64 -4.86
N SER A 22 -2.12 10.26 -3.76
CA SER A 22 -0.84 10.99 -3.75
C SER A 22 0.35 10.03 -3.83
N PHE A 23 0.25 8.86 -3.22
CA PHE A 23 1.21 7.78 -3.40
C PHE A 23 1.25 7.29 -4.86
N GLY A 24 0.08 7.12 -5.50
CA GLY A 24 0.01 6.77 -6.91
C GLY A 24 0.70 7.79 -7.82
N LEU A 25 0.52 9.09 -7.57
CA LEU A 25 1.25 10.14 -8.29
C LEU A 25 2.76 10.11 -8.00
N TYR A 26 3.15 9.77 -6.77
CA TYR A 26 4.56 9.56 -6.43
C TYR A 26 5.16 8.39 -7.22
N LEU A 27 4.45 7.26 -7.32
CA LEU A 27 4.84 6.12 -8.14
C LEU A 27 4.97 6.52 -9.60
N LYS A 28 3.97 7.21 -10.16
CA LYS A 28 3.96 7.68 -11.55
C LYS A 28 5.21 8.49 -11.90
N ASN A 29 5.70 9.32 -10.96
CA ASN A 29 6.83 10.19 -11.18
C ASN A 29 8.19 9.54 -10.90
N ASN A 30 8.28 8.57 -9.98
CA ASN A 30 9.54 8.06 -9.48
C ASN A 30 9.75 6.56 -9.75
N TYR A 31 8.65 5.81 -9.94
CA TYR A 31 8.63 4.35 -10.06
C TYR A 31 7.68 3.92 -11.18
N TRP A 32 7.92 4.44 -12.39
CA TRP A 32 7.01 4.31 -13.53
C TRP A 32 6.65 2.86 -13.87
N GLU A 33 7.62 1.95 -13.87
CA GLU A 33 7.36 0.53 -14.17
C GLU A 33 6.39 -0.10 -13.17
N THR A 34 6.60 0.17 -11.86
CA THR A 34 5.68 -0.32 -10.81
C THR A 34 4.29 0.30 -10.97
N TYR A 35 4.23 1.59 -11.34
CA TYR A 35 2.96 2.26 -11.59
C TYR A 35 2.20 1.63 -12.75
N GLU A 36 2.84 1.38 -13.90
CA GLU A 36 2.23 0.72 -15.06
C GLU A 36 1.69 -0.67 -14.71
N LEU A 37 2.42 -1.47 -13.93
CA LEU A 37 1.95 -2.78 -13.50
C LEU A 37 0.66 -2.70 -12.66
N LEU A 38 0.48 -1.64 -11.85
CA LEU A 38 -0.77 -1.43 -11.12
C LEU A 38 -1.94 -1.12 -12.06
N LEU A 39 -1.71 -0.36 -13.12
CA LEU A 39 -2.74 -0.11 -14.13
C LEU A 39 -3.10 -1.38 -14.89
N ASP A 40 -2.09 -2.12 -15.34
CA ASP A 40 -2.26 -3.26 -16.25
C ASP A 40 -2.84 -4.50 -15.55
N TYR A 41 -2.36 -4.80 -14.33
CA TYR A 41 -2.71 -6.06 -13.64
C TYR A 41 -3.75 -5.92 -12.54
N TYR A 42 -3.95 -4.71 -12.02
CA TYR A 42 -4.96 -4.47 -10.99
C TYR A 42 -6.11 -3.58 -11.46
N GLY A 43 -5.98 -2.99 -12.65
CA GLY A 43 -6.99 -2.10 -13.21
C GLY A 43 -7.11 -0.76 -12.51
N PHE A 44 -6.05 -0.29 -11.85
CA PHE A 44 -6.03 1.06 -11.29
C PHE A 44 -6.20 2.10 -12.40
N ALA A 45 -6.94 3.17 -12.11
CA ALA A 45 -7.06 4.27 -13.06
C ALA A 45 -5.77 5.08 -13.13
N ASP A 46 -5.43 5.54 -14.34
CA ASP A 46 -4.33 6.49 -14.52
C ASP A 46 -4.67 7.82 -13.84
N LEU A 47 -3.77 8.29 -12.98
CA LEU A 47 -3.97 9.50 -12.20
C LEU A 47 -3.53 10.74 -12.98
N ASP A 48 -4.38 11.78 -12.94
CA ASP A 48 -4.06 13.10 -13.49
C ASP A 48 -3.43 13.98 -12.39
N PRO A 49 -2.19 14.45 -12.57
CA PRO A 49 -1.53 15.35 -11.61
C PRO A 49 -2.30 16.63 -11.34
N ASP A 50 -3.06 17.14 -12.33
CA ASP A 50 -3.83 18.38 -12.21
C ASP A 50 -5.13 18.19 -11.41
N PHE A 51 -5.59 16.93 -11.25
CA PHE A 51 -6.84 16.60 -10.55
C PHE A 51 -6.68 15.46 -9.53
N PRO A 52 -5.66 15.46 -8.65
CA PRO A 52 -5.35 14.33 -7.79
C PRO A 52 -6.44 13.99 -6.76
N THR A 53 -7.31 14.94 -6.43
CA THR A 53 -8.34 14.78 -5.39
C THR A 53 -9.74 14.51 -5.92
N THR A 54 -10.00 14.73 -7.22
CA THR A 54 -11.32 14.57 -7.83
C THR A 54 -11.55 13.18 -8.40
N MET A 55 -10.50 12.41 -8.59
CA MET A 55 -10.60 11.03 -9.03
C MET A 55 -10.84 10.13 -7.81
N SER A 56 -12.10 9.93 -7.46
CA SER A 56 -12.49 8.90 -6.50
C SER A 56 -12.46 7.53 -7.18
N ASP A 57 -11.28 7.10 -7.62
CA ASP A 57 -11.11 5.71 -7.99
C ASP A 57 -11.17 4.87 -6.71
N PRO A 58 -12.12 3.93 -6.59
CA PRO A 58 -12.23 3.07 -5.44
C PRO A 58 -10.95 2.26 -5.20
N LEU A 59 -10.24 1.85 -6.25
CA LEU A 59 -9.02 1.04 -6.12
C LEU A 59 -7.91 1.84 -5.45
N TRP A 60 -7.71 3.12 -5.82
CA TRP A 60 -6.75 3.98 -5.15
C TRP A 60 -7.16 4.34 -3.73
N SER A 61 -8.46 4.53 -3.45
CA SER A 61 -8.92 4.85 -2.10
C SER A 61 -8.83 3.67 -1.14
N GLU A 62 -8.93 2.44 -1.66
CA GLU A 62 -8.84 1.19 -0.91
C GLU A 62 -7.58 0.39 -1.32
N PHE A 63 -6.46 1.07 -1.53
CA PHE A 63 -5.24 0.52 -2.09
C PHE A 63 -4.80 -0.79 -1.44
N GLU A 64 -4.78 -0.83 -0.11
CA GLU A 64 -4.37 -2.03 0.63
C GLU A 64 -5.27 -3.24 0.33
N THR A 65 -6.58 -3.01 0.24
CA THR A 65 -7.53 -4.06 -0.14
C THR A 65 -7.36 -4.45 -1.60
N SER A 66 -7.15 -3.45 -2.47
CA SER A 66 -6.99 -3.66 -3.91
C SER A 66 -5.76 -4.51 -4.23
N MET A 67 -4.68 -4.37 -3.46
CA MET A 67 -3.48 -5.20 -3.61
C MET A 67 -3.71 -6.70 -3.39
N SER A 68 -4.80 -7.09 -2.71
CA SER A 68 -5.19 -8.49 -2.55
C SER A 68 -5.94 -9.08 -3.75
N LEU A 69 -6.31 -8.24 -4.72
CA LEU A 69 -7.15 -8.62 -5.87
C LEU A 69 -6.33 -9.07 -7.09
N LEU A 70 -5.01 -9.28 -6.95
CA LEU A 70 -4.18 -9.71 -8.08
C LEU A 70 -4.68 -11.02 -8.67
N ASP A 71 -5.09 -10.98 -9.91
CA ASP A 71 -5.40 -12.16 -10.71
C ASP A 71 -4.11 -12.75 -11.29
N LYS A 72 -3.60 -13.76 -10.60
CA LYS A 72 -2.35 -14.44 -10.99
C LYS A 72 -2.45 -15.11 -12.36
N ASP A 73 -3.63 -15.60 -12.72
CA ASP A 73 -3.84 -16.28 -14.01
C ASP A 73 -3.80 -15.26 -15.14
N SER A 74 -4.42 -14.09 -14.96
CA SER A 74 -4.33 -12.98 -15.95
C SER A 74 -2.90 -12.47 -16.10
N VAL A 75 -2.12 -12.36 -15.02
CA VAL A 75 -0.70 -11.98 -15.11
C VAL A 75 0.09 -13.01 -15.90
N LEU A 76 -0.12 -14.29 -15.66
CA LEU A 76 0.56 -15.36 -16.38
C LEU A 76 0.15 -15.34 -17.87
N GLU A 77 -1.15 -15.23 -18.19
CA GLU A 77 -1.67 -15.18 -19.55
C GLU A 77 -1.10 -13.99 -20.33
N ALA A 78 -1.04 -12.81 -19.71
CA ALA A 78 -0.47 -11.61 -20.34
C ALA A 78 1.03 -11.76 -20.67
N ASN A 79 1.73 -12.66 -19.99
CA ASN A 79 3.17 -12.92 -20.20
C ASN A 79 3.45 -14.23 -20.94
N MET A 80 2.44 -14.86 -21.53
CA MET A 80 2.63 -16.12 -22.30
C MET A 80 3.59 -15.97 -23.48
N ASP A 81 3.72 -14.77 -24.06
CA ASP A 81 4.67 -14.48 -25.14
C ASP A 81 6.14 -14.59 -24.67
N ALA A 82 6.40 -14.50 -23.36
CA ALA A 82 7.70 -14.77 -22.77
C ALA A 82 8.02 -16.27 -22.65
N MET A 83 7.06 -17.15 -22.97
CA MET A 83 7.33 -18.60 -22.99
C MET A 83 8.34 -18.98 -24.06
N PRO A 84 9.30 -19.86 -23.73
CA PRO A 84 10.30 -20.30 -24.69
C PRO A 84 9.66 -21.03 -25.86
N ASN A 85 9.97 -20.61 -27.08
CA ASN A 85 9.59 -21.32 -28.29
C ASN A 85 10.67 -22.34 -28.66
N TYR A 86 10.57 -23.56 -28.13
CA TYR A 86 11.53 -24.64 -28.38
C TYR A 86 11.59 -25.10 -29.83
N SER A 87 10.63 -24.70 -30.68
CA SER A 87 10.59 -25.05 -32.11
C SER A 87 11.20 -24.00 -33.00
N SER A 88 11.66 -22.88 -32.43
CA SER A 88 12.32 -21.81 -33.20
C SER A 88 13.77 -22.16 -33.53
N ASP A 89 14.19 -21.90 -34.76
CA ASP A 89 15.58 -22.04 -35.20
C ASP A 89 16.53 -21.09 -34.46
N ASP A 90 15.99 -20.00 -33.88
CA ASP A 90 16.72 -19.00 -33.10
C ASP A 90 16.77 -19.30 -31.59
N PHE A 91 16.14 -20.42 -31.15
CA PHE A 91 16.10 -20.80 -29.73
C PHE A 91 17.50 -20.99 -29.16
N ARG A 92 17.77 -20.40 -28.01
CA ARG A 92 19.00 -20.52 -27.23
C ARG A 92 18.71 -21.04 -25.83
N ASP A 93 19.67 -21.70 -25.21
CA ASP A 93 19.52 -22.26 -23.85
C ASP A 93 19.12 -21.20 -22.83
N ARG A 94 19.51 -19.95 -22.98
CA ARG A 94 19.10 -18.83 -22.11
C ARG A 94 17.61 -18.55 -22.17
N ASP A 95 16.96 -18.82 -23.31
CA ASP A 95 15.55 -18.49 -23.55
C ASP A 95 14.62 -19.43 -22.75
N ARG A 96 15.16 -20.51 -22.16
CA ARG A 96 14.42 -21.45 -21.30
C ARG A 96 13.82 -20.79 -20.06
N TYR A 97 14.49 -19.77 -19.54
CA TYR A 97 14.15 -19.13 -18.28
C TYR A 97 13.49 -17.76 -18.47
N THR A 98 13.15 -17.37 -19.70
CA THR A 98 12.65 -16.03 -19.99
C THR A 98 11.36 -15.72 -19.21
N LEU A 99 10.41 -16.64 -19.18
CA LEU A 99 9.17 -16.46 -18.42
C LEU A 99 9.44 -16.38 -16.91
N GLU A 100 10.30 -17.27 -16.37
CA GLU A 100 10.65 -17.26 -14.95
C GLU A 100 11.29 -15.93 -14.54
N ILE A 101 12.25 -15.45 -15.33
CA ILE A 101 12.92 -14.15 -15.10
C ILE A 101 11.91 -13.00 -15.16
N GLU A 102 10.97 -13.01 -16.12
CA GLU A 102 9.96 -11.97 -16.24
C GLU A 102 8.98 -11.99 -15.07
N MET A 103 8.55 -13.15 -14.63
CA MET A 103 7.68 -13.29 -13.46
C MET A 103 8.38 -12.84 -12.17
N GLU A 104 9.67 -13.17 -11.99
CA GLU A 104 10.46 -12.68 -10.86
C GLU A 104 10.61 -11.15 -10.90
N ARG A 105 10.81 -10.55 -12.08
CA ARG A 105 10.86 -9.09 -12.26
C ARG A 105 9.55 -8.44 -11.83
N ILE A 106 8.40 -8.94 -12.33
CA ILE A 106 7.07 -8.42 -12.01
C ILE A 106 6.81 -8.51 -10.50
N LEU A 107 7.08 -9.68 -9.91
CA LEU A 107 6.92 -9.88 -8.46
C LEU A 107 7.83 -8.95 -7.66
N GLY A 108 9.07 -8.75 -8.09
CA GLY A 108 10.00 -7.82 -7.46
C GLY A 108 9.49 -6.37 -7.46
N LEU A 109 8.92 -5.92 -8.59
CA LEU A 109 8.35 -4.58 -8.72
C LEU A 109 7.08 -4.41 -7.86
N LEU A 110 6.19 -5.42 -7.84
CA LEU A 110 4.93 -5.37 -7.08
C LEU A 110 5.10 -5.66 -5.58
N THR A 111 6.27 -6.08 -5.15
CA THR A 111 6.59 -6.31 -3.74
C THR A 111 7.71 -5.39 -3.27
N THR A 112 8.96 -5.77 -3.50
CA THR A 112 10.13 -5.08 -2.95
C THR A 112 10.20 -3.60 -3.35
N GLU A 113 10.04 -3.29 -4.66
CA GLU A 113 10.11 -1.90 -5.11
C GLU A 113 8.88 -1.09 -4.69
N LEU A 114 7.69 -1.69 -4.69
CA LEU A 114 6.47 -1.03 -4.23
C LEU A 114 6.57 -0.65 -2.74
N TYR A 115 7.06 -1.57 -1.88
CA TYR A 115 7.25 -1.29 -0.45
C TYR A 115 8.30 -0.21 -0.21
N LYS A 116 9.41 -0.25 -0.95
CA LYS A 116 10.44 0.78 -0.91
C LYS A 116 9.88 2.13 -1.31
N ALA A 117 9.16 2.19 -2.43
CA ALA A 117 8.53 3.41 -2.91
C ALA A 117 7.52 3.98 -1.91
N PHE A 118 6.74 3.11 -1.26
CA PHE A 118 5.79 3.54 -0.24
C PHE A 118 6.50 4.12 1.00
N LYS A 119 7.55 3.46 1.49
CA LYS A 119 8.38 3.96 2.59
C LYS A 119 8.97 5.34 2.26
N GLU A 120 9.58 5.48 1.09
CA GLU A 120 10.13 6.74 0.63
C GLU A 120 9.08 7.84 0.51
N PHE A 121 7.90 7.52 -0.03
CA PHE A 121 6.76 8.45 -0.09
C PHE A 121 6.36 8.95 1.30
N ILE A 122 6.16 8.06 2.27
CA ILE A 122 5.77 8.46 3.63
C ILE A 122 6.85 9.30 4.31
N LEU A 123 8.13 8.95 4.15
CA LEU A 123 9.24 9.73 4.69
C LEU A 123 9.38 11.12 4.04
N ALA A 124 8.94 11.26 2.80
CA ALA A 124 8.93 12.54 2.08
C ALA A 124 7.75 13.45 2.44
N VAL A 125 6.71 12.93 3.14
CA VAL A 125 5.55 13.71 3.54
C VAL A 125 5.98 14.87 4.43
N GLN A 126 5.63 16.09 4.00
CA GLN A 126 5.94 17.29 4.77
C GLN A 126 4.90 17.50 5.87
N PHE A 127 5.38 17.79 7.07
CA PHE A 127 4.54 18.21 8.19
C PHE A 127 4.28 19.71 8.07
N PRO A 128 3.04 20.16 7.73
CA PRO A 128 2.74 21.57 7.71
C PRO A 128 2.80 22.16 9.13
N GLN A 129 2.88 23.50 9.22
CA GLN A 129 2.76 24.14 10.52
C GLN A 129 1.42 23.75 11.17
N PHE A 130 1.45 23.39 12.46
CA PHE A 130 0.26 22.97 13.18
C PHE A 130 -0.81 24.05 13.17
N ASP A 131 -1.96 23.71 12.62
CA ASP A 131 -3.14 24.58 12.60
C ASP A 131 -4.01 24.33 13.83
N HIS A 132 -4.01 25.26 14.77
CA HIS A 132 -4.78 25.15 16.00
C HIS A 132 -6.30 25.03 15.76
N SER A 133 -6.83 25.49 14.61
CA SER A 133 -8.24 25.34 14.27
C SER A 133 -8.63 23.90 13.96
N ARG A 134 -7.66 23.07 13.59
CA ARG A 134 -7.80 21.63 13.33
C ARG A 134 -7.44 20.76 14.53
N SER A 135 -7.15 21.40 15.67
CA SER A 135 -6.79 20.64 16.88
C SER A 135 -7.93 19.75 17.34
N VAL A 136 -7.63 18.49 17.59
CA VAL A 136 -8.54 17.49 18.16
C VAL A 136 -8.29 17.38 19.66
N ASN A 137 -9.36 17.36 20.46
CA ASN A 137 -9.23 17.18 21.91
C ASN A 137 -8.97 15.71 22.25
N ILE A 138 -7.71 15.37 22.50
CA ILE A 138 -7.27 14.02 22.83
C ILE A 138 -6.57 14.00 24.20
N ASP A 139 -6.65 12.86 24.88
CA ASP A 139 -6.06 12.65 26.21
C ASP A 139 -4.62 12.15 26.07
N ARG A 140 -3.64 12.95 26.51
CA ARG A 140 -2.22 12.61 26.37
C ARG A 140 -1.78 11.37 27.14
N ASP A 141 -2.54 10.98 28.16
CA ASP A 141 -2.25 9.80 28.97
C ASP A 141 -2.98 8.54 28.50
N ALA A 142 -3.72 8.64 27.37
CA ALA A 142 -4.41 7.52 26.78
C ALA A 142 -3.45 6.61 26.00
N VAL A 143 -3.95 5.44 25.60
CA VAL A 143 -3.29 4.53 24.65
C VAL A 143 -3.84 4.79 23.26
N TYR A 144 -2.97 4.76 22.26
CA TYR A 144 -3.28 4.99 20.87
C TYR A 144 -2.95 3.76 20.06
N LEU A 145 -3.90 3.31 19.25
CA LEU A 145 -3.69 2.32 18.21
C LEU A 145 -3.81 3.04 16.87
N THR A 146 -2.75 3.06 16.10
CA THR A 146 -2.73 3.77 14.81
C THR A 146 -2.46 2.84 13.65
N PHE A 147 -3.21 3.06 12.57
CA PHE A 147 -3.00 2.47 11.25
C PHE A 147 -2.16 3.39 10.34
N ASN A 148 -1.79 4.59 10.84
CA ASN A 148 -0.95 5.51 10.10
C ASN A 148 0.52 5.11 10.25
N TYR A 149 1.31 5.48 9.27
CA TYR A 149 2.75 5.24 9.22
C TYR A 149 3.56 6.44 9.72
N THR A 150 2.87 7.57 9.94
CA THR A 150 3.46 8.87 10.26
C THR A 150 3.49 9.13 11.77
N ASP A 151 4.29 10.11 12.15
CA ASP A 151 4.56 10.52 13.52
C ASP A 151 3.64 11.66 14.01
N THR A 152 2.48 11.84 13.39
CA THR A 152 1.56 12.97 13.60
C THR A 152 1.15 13.15 15.06
N LEU A 153 0.90 12.05 15.79
CA LEU A 153 0.55 12.08 17.22
C LEU A 153 1.68 12.66 18.08
N SER A 154 2.92 12.26 17.81
CA SER A 154 4.07 12.76 18.53
C SER A 154 4.38 14.21 18.15
N GLN A 155 4.40 14.53 16.85
CA GLN A 155 4.77 15.84 16.34
C GLN A 155 3.81 16.95 16.75
N TYR A 156 2.50 16.70 16.67
CA TYR A 156 1.51 17.75 16.92
C TYR A 156 0.93 17.73 18.34
N TYR A 157 0.88 16.57 18.99
CA TYR A 157 0.22 16.43 20.29
C TYR A 157 1.17 16.05 21.42
N ALA A 158 2.45 15.86 21.11
CA ALA A 158 3.46 15.41 22.05
C ALA A 158 3.06 14.12 22.81
N ILE A 159 2.39 13.20 22.09
CA ILE A 159 2.07 11.88 22.62
C ILE A 159 3.35 11.05 22.65
N PRO A 160 3.73 10.48 23.82
CA PRO A 160 4.92 9.64 23.91
C PRO A 160 4.78 8.35 23.08
N ASP A 161 5.84 7.95 22.38
CA ASP A 161 5.84 6.73 21.52
C ASP A 161 5.41 5.47 22.29
N LYS A 162 5.75 5.36 23.58
CA LYS A 162 5.33 4.25 24.43
C LYS A 162 3.81 4.10 24.60
N ASN A 163 3.06 5.16 24.30
CA ASN A 163 1.60 5.18 24.34
C ASN A 163 0.97 4.89 22.99
N VAL A 164 1.77 4.74 21.91
CA VAL A 164 1.32 4.55 20.55
C VAL A 164 1.71 3.17 20.05
N LEU A 165 0.73 2.39 19.60
CA LEU A 165 0.94 1.13 18.90
C LEU A 165 0.70 1.36 17.40
N PHE A 166 1.76 1.27 16.61
CA PHE A 166 1.71 1.32 15.16
C PHE A 166 1.43 -0.09 14.61
N ILE A 167 0.23 -0.34 14.12
CA ILE A 167 -0.19 -1.67 13.62
C ILE A 167 0.58 -2.07 12.36
N HIS A 168 0.81 -1.13 11.48
CA HIS A 168 1.49 -1.35 10.20
C HIS A 168 2.98 -0.96 10.24
N GLY A 169 3.49 -0.66 11.41
CA GLY A 169 4.82 -0.09 11.59
C GLY A 169 4.84 1.43 11.44
N LYS A 170 5.90 2.06 11.95
CA LYS A 170 6.18 3.49 11.80
C LYS A 170 7.23 3.66 10.71
N ALA A 171 7.01 4.55 9.77
CA ALA A 171 8.02 4.86 8.77
C ALA A 171 9.22 5.56 9.44
N ASP A 172 10.37 4.88 9.40
CA ASP A 172 11.63 5.34 9.96
C ASP A 172 12.76 4.97 8.98
N GLU A 173 13.78 5.81 8.87
CA GLU A 173 14.92 5.55 7.99
C GLU A 173 15.65 4.24 8.31
N HIS A 174 15.61 3.83 9.60
CA HIS A 174 16.33 2.69 10.13
C HIS A 174 15.50 1.40 10.26
N ILE A 175 14.19 1.47 10.02
CA ILE A 175 13.26 0.34 10.16
C ILE A 175 12.78 -0.07 8.76
N ASP A 176 13.08 -1.30 8.37
CA ASP A 176 12.68 -1.83 7.05
C ASP A 176 11.31 -2.53 7.05
N GLU A 177 10.69 -2.70 8.22
CA GLU A 177 9.45 -3.45 8.37
C GLU A 177 8.23 -2.51 8.40
N LEU A 178 7.73 -2.12 7.23
CA LEU A 178 6.37 -1.60 7.07
C LEU A 178 5.47 -2.73 6.56
N ILE A 179 4.23 -2.77 7.06
CA ILE A 179 3.21 -3.68 6.55
C ILE A 179 2.30 -2.87 5.64
N LEU A 180 2.37 -3.13 4.33
CA LEU A 180 1.48 -2.56 3.34
C LEU A 180 0.47 -3.65 2.94
N GLY A 181 -0.83 -3.36 3.10
CA GLY A 181 -1.91 -4.29 2.81
C GLY A 181 -2.34 -5.14 4.02
N HIS A 182 -3.35 -5.96 3.79
CA HIS A 182 -3.85 -6.88 4.81
C HIS A 182 -2.99 -8.14 4.84
N GLY A 183 -2.30 -8.38 5.95
CA GLY A 183 -1.54 -9.62 6.17
C GLY A 183 -2.41 -10.87 6.35
N VAL A 184 -3.71 -10.80 6.04
CA VAL A 184 -4.67 -11.88 6.22
C VAL A 184 -5.38 -12.14 4.90
N ASP A 185 -5.34 -13.40 4.45
CA ASP A 185 -6.08 -13.87 3.30
C ASP A 185 -7.58 -13.52 3.45
N PRO A 186 -8.19 -12.80 2.49
CA PRO A 186 -9.62 -12.47 2.51
C PRO A 186 -10.53 -13.70 2.68
N GLU A 187 -10.10 -14.88 2.28
CA GLU A 187 -10.85 -16.12 2.50
C GLU A 187 -10.99 -16.50 3.97
N ASN A 188 -10.10 -16.04 4.83
CA ASN A 188 -10.19 -16.28 6.27
C ASN A 188 -11.30 -15.46 6.96
N PHE A 189 -11.88 -14.47 6.27
CA PHE A 189 -13.04 -13.69 6.74
C PHE A 189 -14.40 -14.22 6.25
N LYS A 190 -14.42 -15.25 5.39
CA LYS A 190 -15.69 -15.91 5.06
C LYS A 190 -16.19 -16.61 6.31
N GLU A 191 -17.32 -16.15 6.85
CA GLU A 191 -18.01 -16.84 7.95
C GLU A 191 -18.18 -18.31 7.56
N LYS A 192 -17.64 -19.21 8.39
CA LYS A 192 -17.98 -20.63 8.24
C LYS A 192 -19.50 -20.74 8.37
N PRO A 193 -20.19 -21.36 7.39
CA PRO A 193 -21.63 -21.58 7.54
C PRO A 193 -21.87 -22.28 8.88
N ALA A 194 -22.80 -21.74 9.67
CA ALA A 194 -23.17 -22.32 10.94
C ALA A 194 -23.51 -23.80 10.74
N GLU A 195 -22.83 -24.70 11.44
CA GLU A 195 -23.17 -26.12 11.42
C GLU A 195 -24.63 -26.24 11.87
N PRO A 196 -25.46 -26.99 11.13
CA PRO A 196 -26.83 -27.21 11.57
C PRO A 196 -26.80 -27.91 12.94
N PRO A 197 -27.70 -27.54 13.87
CA PRO A 197 -27.76 -28.16 15.17
C PRO A 197 -27.89 -29.68 15.00
N SER A 198 -26.94 -30.39 15.57
CA SER A 198 -27.00 -31.88 15.66
C SER A 198 -28.27 -32.28 16.43
N GLY A 199 -29.21 -32.84 15.68
CA GLY A 199 -30.45 -33.42 16.22
C GLY A 199 -30.22 -34.73 16.99
#